data_5c720e4f0514aaaf336cca5aea44d6df
#
_entry.id   5c720e4f0514aaaf336cca5aea44d6df
#
_cell.length_a   1.000
_cell.length_b   1.000
_cell.length_c   1.000
_cell.angle_alpha   90.00
_cell.angle_beta   90.00
_cell.angle_gamma   90.00
#
_symmetry.space_group_name_H-M   'P 1'
#
loop_
_entity.id
_entity.type
_entity.pdbx_description
1 polymer ?
#
loop_
_entity_poly.entity_id
_entity_poly.type
_entity_poly.pdbx_seq_one_letter_code
_entity_poly.pdbx_strand_id
1 'polypeptide(L)'
;PLGISKEEKDNIAFSSFPDTHVFSDGDLVFSWRVREVPLDASNASPPAPSKPAPPRRSPSVRESMTRSVSWLRRSRNEAVVDASPRLHSRSTSYLYGYTYFLQRRDTSRRRGYFQKSLVILSHLPYVGLFHQVIARLGPAFFEHGMVVLESFVHDVIRWPSPEPGLTLSVSVLGTLLHASLPHGLEAQNGDGMQSGTSASLPILASVPSTPLIQVFYELLPDLWRLWECMLTAEPILIVGRDPRTTSDAVWHLVDLIRPVPVAGDFRPFFHIHDYDFRAFVTRATPPTGVVLGATNPFFLQTCATWPHIVQLGRGDKPAHQGRDTPTARIVSSSKRRVNKDTTLLKQLLQWRDSPSQLEHANAVLRRYFSDLTER
;
A
#
# COMPACT_ATOMS: atom_id res chain seq x y z
N PRO A 1 14.78 -1.38 23.05
CA PRO A 1 13.36 -1.07 22.93
C PRO A 1 13.20 -0.15 21.74
N LEU A 2 12.46 -0.59 20.74
CA LEU A 2 12.03 0.26 19.63
C LEU A 2 11.29 1.45 20.27
N GLY A 3 11.77 2.67 20.05
CA GLY A 3 11.18 3.89 20.59
C GLY A 3 9.85 4.23 19.89
N ILE A 4 8.89 3.27 19.91
CA ILE A 4 7.57 3.43 19.29
C ILE A 4 6.71 4.29 20.22
N SER A 5 6.20 5.42 19.73
CA SER A 5 5.31 6.32 20.47
C SER A 5 3.98 5.65 20.83
N LYS A 6 3.22 6.25 21.74
CA LYS A 6 1.90 5.73 22.10
C LYS A 6 0.95 5.77 20.90
N GLU A 7 0.96 6.85 20.13
CA GLU A 7 0.13 7.03 18.97
C GLU A 7 0.42 5.99 17.87
N GLU A 8 1.71 5.69 17.65
CA GLU A 8 2.12 4.62 16.73
C GLU A 8 1.66 3.25 17.22
N LYS A 9 1.76 2.96 18.53
CA LYS A 9 1.26 1.69 19.11
C LYS A 9 -0.24 1.54 18.89
N ASP A 10 -1.00 2.59 19.11
CA ASP A 10 -2.45 2.59 18.91
C ASP A 10 -2.77 2.39 17.42
N ASN A 11 -2.07 3.06 16.51
CA ASN A 11 -2.25 2.88 15.07
C ASN A 11 -1.88 1.45 14.60
N ILE A 12 -0.76 0.91 15.07
CA ILE A 12 -0.35 -0.48 14.83
C ILE A 12 -1.42 -1.45 15.33
N ALA A 13 -1.97 -1.21 16.53
CA ALA A 13 -3.00 -2.08 17.09
C ALA A 13 -4.26 -2.10 16.21
N PHE A 14 -4.75 -0.94 15.77
CA PHE A 14 -5.91 -0.86 14.88
C PHE A 14 -5.62 -1.43 13.48
N SER A 15 -4.46 -1.15 12.90
CA SER A 15 -4.04 -1.68 11.59
C SER A 15 -3.91 -3.20 11.58
N SER A 16 -3.74 -3.82 12.75
CA SER A 16 -3.53 -5.27 12.89
C SER A 16 -4.83 -6.07 12.95
N PHE A 17 -6.00 -5.41 12.94
CA PHE A 17 -7.30 -6.07 12.97
C PHE A 17 -8.11 -5.71 11.72
N PRO A 18 -8.81 -6.68 11.12
CA PRO A 18 -9.73 -6.40 10.01
C PRO A 18 -10.85 -5.45 10.45
N ASP A 19 -11.07 -4.38 9.67
CA ASP A 19 -12.24 -3.51 9.78
C ASP A 19 -13.33 -4.01 8.83
N THR A 20 -13.92 -5.15 9.16
CA THR A 20 -14.94 -5.82 8.33
C THR A 20 -16.12 -6.30 9.18
N HIS A 21 -17.30 -6.27 8.60
CA HIS A 21 -18.52 -6.79 9.22
C HIS A 21 -18.72 -8.31 9.04
N VAL A 22 -17.85 -8.95 8.26
CA VAL A 22 -17.94 -10.40 8.00
C VAL A 22 -17.19 -11.15 9.09
N PHE A 23 -17.95 -11.78 9.99
CA PHE A 23 -17.44 -12.64 11.05
C PHE A 23 -17.54 -14.10 10.62
N SER A 24 -16.48 -14.66 10.10
CA SER A 24 -16.34 -16.09 9.86
C SER A 24 -15.13 -16.63 10.63
N ASP A 25 -15.22 -17.87 11.08
CA ASP A 25 -14.05 -18.55 11.64
C ASP A 25 -12.98 -18.71 10.57
N GLY A 26 -11.73 -18.50 10.94
CA GLY A 26 -10.61 -18.62 10.05
C GLY A 26 -9.45 -17.73 10.42
N ASP A 27 -8.52 -17.68 9.50
CA ASP A 27 -7.32 -16.85 9.57
C ASP A 27 -7.17 -15.97 8.33
N LEU A 28 -6.41 -14.90 8.47
CA LEU A 28 -6.17 -13.95 7.41
C LEU A 28 -4.75 -13.40 7.50
N VAL A 29 -4.04 -13.41 6.38
CA VAL A 29 -2.75 -12.74 6.23
C VAL A 29 -2.93 -11.50 5.38
N PHE A 30 -2.49 -10.35 5.87
CA PHE A 30 -2.54 -9.08 5.16
C PHE A 30 -1.42 -8.16 5.60
N SER A 31 -1.23 -7.07 4.88
CA SER A 31 -0.20 -6.09 5.17
C SER A 31 -0.76 -4.67 5.21
N TRP A 32 -0.07 -3.82 5.94
CA TRP A 32 -0.37 -2.42 6.08
C TRP A 32 0.92 -1.60 6.16
N ARG A 33 0.81 -0.30 6.05
CA ARG A 33 1.91 0.64 6.11
C ARG A 33 1.47 1.87 6.87
N VAL A 34 2.31 2.31 7.82
CA VAL A 34 2.09 3.54 8.60
C VAL A 34 3.32 4.43 8.51
N ARG A 35 3.11 5.72 8.59
CA ARG A 35 4.19 6.70 8.64
C ARG A 35 4.76 6.75 10.05
N GLU A 36 6.07 6.75 10.21
CA GLU A 36 6.72 6.95 11.50
C GLU A 36 6.59 8.41 11.95
N VAL A 37 6.30 8.60 13.21
CA VAL A 37 6.28 9.91 13.85
C VAL A 37 7.65 10.16 14.49
N PRO A 38 8.41 11.20 14.08
CA PRO A 38 9.68 11.53 14.73
C PRO A 38 9.49 11.74 16.24
N LEU A 39 10.33 11.12 17.04
CA LEU A 39 10.28 11.21 18.51
C LEU A 39 10.34 12.67 19.02
N ASP A 40 10.96 13.57 18.27
CA ASP A 40 11.05 14.99 18.61
C ASP A 40 9.70 15.73 18.46
N ALA A 41 8.76 15.20 17.71
CA ALA A 41 7.44 15.83 17.51
C ALA A 41 6.49 15.59 18.70
N SER A 42 6.72 14.56 19.50
CA SER A 42 5.88 14.24 20.66
C SER A 42 6.03 15.23 21.84
N ASN A 43 7.10 16.05 21.84
CA ASN A 43 7.37 17.09 22.85
C ASN A 43 7.02 18.50 22.36
N ALA A 44 6.55 18.67 21.14
CA ALA A 44 6.08 19.96 20.67
C ALA A 44 4.69 20.24 21.25
N SER A 45 4.62 21.06 22.28
CA SER A 45 3.36 21.61 22.79
C SER A 45 2.58 22.22 21.60
N PRO A 46 1.25 22.03 21.53
CA PRO A 46 0.45 22.62 20.47
C PRO A 46 0.71 24.14 20.46
N PRO A 47 0.88 24.77 19.28
CA PRO A 47 1.10 26.21 19.21
C PRO A 47 -0.08 26.90 19.88
N ALA A 48 0.23 27.78 20.84
CA ALA A 48 -0.77 28.58 21.53
C ALA A 48 -1.68 29.26 20.49
N PRO A 49 -3.00 29.34 20.71
CA PRO A 49 -3.91 29.95 19.77
C PRO A 49 -3.44 31.38 19.52
N SER A 50 -3.03 31.68 18.30
CA SER A 50 -2.64 33.02 17.86
C SER A 50 -3.81 33.96 18.09
N LYS A 51 -3.62 35.00 18.89
CA LYS A 51 -4.58 36.07 19.08
C LYS A 51 -4.99 36.61 17.68
N PRO A 52 -6.27 36.85 17.43
CA PRO A 52 -6.71 37.39 16.15
C PRO A 52 -6.01 38.73 15.93
N ALA A 53 -5.36 38.90 14.79
CA ALA A 53 -4.74 40.15 14.39
C ALA A 53 -5.82 41.19 14.24
N PRO A 54 -5.56 42.46 14.64
CA PRO A 54 -6.53 43.55 14.48
C PRO A 54 -6.85 43.77 12.97
N PRO A 55 -8.07 44.15 12.62
CA PRO A 55 -8.47 44.33 11.23
C PRO A 55 -7.58 45.37 10.54
N ARG A 56 -6.89 44.93 9.47
CA ARG A 56 -6.14 45.86 8.60
C ARG A 56 -7.11 46.81 7.93
N ARG A 57 -6.97 48.13 8.20
CA ARG A 57 -7.66 49.16 7.44
C ARG A 57 -7.22 49.07 5.98
N SER A 58 -8.18 49.03 5.06
CA SER A 58 -7.95 49.12 3.63
C SER A 58 -7.33 50.51 3.28
N PRO A 59 -6.21 50.55 2.53
CA PRO A 59 -5.62 51.83 2.10
C PRO A 59 -6.55 52.55 1.13
N SER A 60 -6.66 53.86 1.27
CA SER A 60 -7.46 54.71 0.41
C SER A 60 -6.88 54.72 -1.01
N VAL A 61 -7.75 54.92 -2.01
CA VAL A 61 -7.45 54.90 -3.46
C VAL A 61 -6.31 55.86 -3.88
N ARG A 62 -5.94 56.82 -3.03
CA ARG A 62 -4.88 57.81 -3.30
C ARG A 62 -3.45 57.32 -3.07
N GLU A 63 -3.24 56.23 -2.27
CA GLU A 63 -1.91 55.69 -1.98
C GLU A 63 -1.48 54.60 -2.98
N SER A 64 -2.38 54.15 -3.86
CA SER A 64 -2.12 53.12 -4.86
C SER A 64 -1.32 53.62 -6.07
N MET A 65 -1.36 54.96 -6.38
CA MET A 65 -0.72 55.49 -7.59
C MET A 65 0.78 55.84 -7.44
N THR A 66 1.30 55.95 -6.23
CA THR A 66 2.72 56.28 -6.00
C THR A 66 3.66 55.09 -5.84
N ARG A 67 3.13 53.89 -5.78
CA ARG A 67 3.95 52.66 -5.65
C ARG A 67 4.29 51.96 -6.98
N SER A 68 3.75 52.43 -8.10
CA SER A 68 3.95 51.76 -9.42
C SER A 68 5.26 52.08 -10.12
N VAL A 69 6.09 52.98 -9.62
CA VAL A 69 7.28 53.46 -10.34
C VAL A 69 8.60 53.14 -9.63
N SER A 70 8.58 52.58 -8.42
CA SER A 70 9.81 52.33 -7.64
C SER A 70 10.47 50.99 -7.89
N TRP A 71 9.84 50.03 -8.55
CA TRP A 71 10.41 48.72 -8.82
C TRP A 71 11.26 48.65 -10.12
N LEU A 72 11.15 49.66 -10.99
CA LEU A 72 11.91 49.71 -12.27
C LEU A 72 13.33 50.30 -12.14
N ARG A 73 13.79 50.67 -10.94
CA ARG A 73 15.08 51.33 -10.75
C ARG A 73 16.09 50.55 -9.87
N ARG A 74 15.79 49.31 -9.50
CA ARG A 74 16.69 48.49 -8.67
C ARG A 74 17.02 47.15 -9.34
N SER A 75 17.58 47.22 -10.53
CA SER A 75 18.14 46.03 -11.21
C SER A 75 19.52 46.37 -11.78
N ARG A 76 20.52 46.52 -10.91
CA ARG A 76 21.94 46.33 -11.20
C ARG A 76 22.72 46.27 -9.88
N ASN A 77 23.41 45.16 -9.70
CA ASN A 77 24.37 44.86 -8.63
C ASN A 77 23.78 44.51 -7.25
N GLU A 78 23.35 43.29 -7.11
CA GLU A 78 23.60 42.51 -5.88
C GLU A 78 23.58 41.05 -6.29
N ALA A 79 24.63 40.34 -5.96
CA ALA A 79 24.76 38.91 -6.15
C ALA A 79 23.57 38.23 -5.43
N VAL A 80 22.71 37.55 -6.18
CA VAL A 80 21.60 36.75 -5.67
C VAL A 80 22.23 35.60 -4.91
N VAL A 81 22.34 35.77 -3.60
CA VAL A 81 22.43 34.65 -2.68
C VAL A 81 21.07 33.95 -2.79
N ASP A 82 21.09 32.80 -3.43
CA ASP A 82 19.93 31.92 -3.65
C ASP A 82 19.43 31.41 -2.28
N ALA A 83 18.54 32.19 -1.65
CA ALA A 83 17.76 31.82 -0.51
C ALA A 83 16.46 31.19 -0.99
N SER A 84 16.55 30.17 -1.82
CA SER A 84 15.49 29.18 -1.95
C SER A 84 15.30 28.56 -0.56
N PRO A 85 14.10 28.61 0.03
CA PRO A 85 13.84 27.80 1.20
C PRO A 85 14.07 26.35 0.76
N ARG A 86 15.23 25.81 1.14
CA ARG A 86 15.44 24.37 1.06
C ARG A 86 14.31 23.76 1.85
N LEU A 87 13.25 23.32 1.18
CA LEU A 87 12.35 22.33 1.71
C LEU A 87 13.29 21.18 2.08
N HIS A 88 13.66 21.12 3.34
CA HIS A 88 14.19 19.92 3.92
C HIS A 88 13.05 18.91 3.78
N SER A 89 13.08 18.16 2.70
CA SER A 89 12.34 16.93 2.53
C SER A 89 12.77 16.08 3.74
N ARG A 90 12.04 16.21 4.86
CA ARG A 90 12.13 15.25 5.95
C ARG A 90 11.80 13.93 5.28
N SER A 91 12.80 13.09 5.12
CA SER A 91 12.64 11.73 4.62
C SER A 91 11.57 11.09 5.47
N THR A 92 10.38 10.93 4.92
CA THR A 92 9.26 10.30 5.61
C THR A 92 9.60 8.82 5.71
N SER A 93 9.89 8.36 6.90
CA SER A 93 10.12 6.93 7.16
C SER A 93 8.79 6.21 7.34
N TYR A 94 8.72 4.97 6.91
CA TYR A 94 7.54 4.14 6.98
C TYR A 94 7.84 2.81 7.64
N LEU A 95 6.88 2.37 8.46
CA LEU A 95 6.88 1.06 9.06
C LEU A 95 5.83 0.19 8.37
N TYR A 96 6.25 -0.98 7.93
CA TYR A 96 5.38 -1.98 7.30
C TYR A 96 5.00 -3.03 8.34
N GLY A 97 3.73 -3.38 8.40
CA GLY A 97 3.21 -4.45 9.22
C GLY A 97 2.70 -5.61 8.36
N TYR A 98 3.09 -6.81 8.74
CA TYR A 98 2.64 -8.06 8.13
C TYR A 98 1.93 -8.85 9.20
N THR A 99 0.63 -9.02 9.02
CA THR A 99 -0.28 -9.51 10.06
C THR A 99 -0.81 -10.89 9.72
N TYR A 100 -0.75 -11.79 10.69
CA TYR A 100 -1.58 -13.00 10.73
C TYR A 100 -2.67 -12.76 11.77
N PHE A 101 -3.91 -12.68 11.33
CA PHE A 101 -5.10 -12.52 12.16
C PHE A 101 -5.81 -13.85 12.27
N LEU A 102 -6.17 -14.25 13.50
CA LEU A 102 -6.96 -15.45 13.79
C LEU A 102 -8.26 -15.06 14.46
N GLN A 103 -9.37 -15.59 13.93
CA GLN A 103 -10.69 -15.52 14.55
C GLN A 103 -11.27 -16.92 14.70
N ARG A 104 -11.75 -17.22 15.90
CA ARG A 104 -12.46 -18.47 16.23
C ARG A 104 -13.68 -18.15 17.05
N ARG A 105 -14.75 -18.87 16.81
CA ARG A 105 -15.96 -18.78 17.65
C ARG A 105 -15.62 -19.28 19.04
N ASP A 106 -15.95 -18.47 20.05
CA ASP A 106 -15.68 -18.78 21.46
C ASP A 106 -16.84 -18.24 22.32
N THR A 107 -17.76 -19.12 22.68
CA THR A 107 -18.96 -18.79 23.47
C THR A 107 -18.64 -18.39 24.91
N SER A 108 -17.43 -18.67 25.41
CA SER A 108 -16.97 -18.23 26.73
C SER A 108 -16.64 -16.73 26.76
N ARG A 109 -16.44 -16.12 25.60
CA ARG A 109 -16.10 -14.69 25.47
C ARG A 109 -17.36 -13.84 25.36
N ARG A 110 -17.34 -12.66 25.98
CA ARG A 110 -18.47 -11.70 25.97
C ARG A 110 -18.93 -11.34 24.54
N ARG A 111 -18.02 -11.32 23.54
CA ARG A 111 -18.31 -11.02 22.14
C ARG A 111 -18.57 -12.27 21.30
N GLY A 112 -18.52 -13.47 21.87
CA GLY A 112 -18.71 -14.74 21.17
C GLY A 112 -17.57 -15.17 20.27
N TYR A 113 -16.45 -14.43 20.27
CA TYR A 113 -15.28 -14.71 19.43
C TYR A 113 -13.97 -14.48 20.18
N PHE A 114 -13.00 -15.36 19.89
CA PHE A 114 -11.59 -15.14 20.16
C PHE A 114 -10.97 -14.51 18.91
N GLN A 115 -10.35 -13.35 19.07
CA GLN A 115 -9.67 -12.63 18.01
C GLN A 115 -8.27 -12.24 18.49
N LYS A 116 -7.25 -12.55 17.71
CA LYS A 116 -5.87 -12.19 18.03
C LYS A 116 -5.04 -12.05 16.75
N SER A 117 -4.12 -11.10 16.76
CA SER A 117 -3.18 -10.87 15.67
C SER A 117 -1.75 -11.13 16.12
N LEU A 118 -0.94 -11.70 15.23
CA LEU A 118 0.51 -11.72 15.31
C LEU A 118 1.05 -10.84 14.19
N VAL A 119 2.00 -9.95 14.50
CA VAL A 119 2.49 -8.95 13.55
C VAL A 119 4.01 -8.96 13.48
N ILE A 120 4.54 -8.97 12.27
CA ILE A 120 5.94 -8.67 11.99
C ILE A 120 6.01 -7.21 11.55
N LEU A 121 6.87 -6.42 12.21
CA LEU A 121 7.16 -5.04 11.84
C LEU A 121 8.51 -4.96 11.15
N SER A 122 8.59 -4.25 10.03
CA SER A 122 9.81 -4.08 9.25
C SER A 122 9.83 -2.77 8.50
N HIS A 123 11.03 -2.23 8.25
CA HIS A 123 11.22 -1.12 7.31
C HIS A 123 11.35 -1.59 5.85
N LEU A 124 11.38 -2.91 5.63
CA LEU A 124 11.54 -3.50 4.30
C LEU A 124 10.16 -3.77 3.67
N PRO A 125 9.90 -3.27 2.45
CA PRO A 125 8.64 -3.46 1.74
C PRO A 125 8.58 -4.84 1.03
N TYR A 126 8.95 -5.91 1.74
CA TYR A 126 9.05 -7.25 1.17
C TYR A 126 7.79 -8.07 1.45
N VAL A 127 6.66 -7.59 0.90
CA VAL A 127 5.33 -8.18 1.14
C VAL A 127 5.25 -9.66 0.79
N GLY A 128 5.84 -10.08 -0.33
CA GLY A 128 5.82 -11.49 -0.76
C GLY A 128 6.58 -12.39 0.21
N LEU A 129 7.78 -11.96 0.66
CA LEU A 129 8.56 -12.70 1.65
C LEU A 129 7.84 -12.76 3.00
N PHE A 130 7.48 -11.60 3.56
CA PHE A 130 6.92 -11.54 4.91
C PHE A 130 5.52 -12.15 5.01
N HIS A 131 4.71 -12.14 3.94
CA HIS A 131 3.47 -12.91 3.90
C HIS A 131 3.73 -14.42 4.04
N GLN A 132 4.76 -14.94 3.37
CA GLN A 132 5.14 -16.35 3.50
C GLN A 132 5.71 -16.68 4.88
N VAL A 133 6.47 -15.77 5.48
CA VAL A 133 6.99 -15.92 6.84
C VAL A 133 5.85 -15.95 7.86
N ILE A 134 4.98 -14.93 7.84
CA ILE A 134 3.91 -14.80 8.84
C ILE A 134 2.84 -15.89 8.69
N ALA A 135 2.58 -16.37 7.46
CA ALA A 135 1.65 -17.48 7.21
C ALA A 135 2.12 -18.81 7.81
N ARG A 136 3.44 -18.99 8.00
CA ARG A 136 4.02 -20.17 8.71
C ARG A 136 4.10 -19.95 10.20
N LEU A 137 4.53 -18.75 10.59
CA LEU A 137 4.73 -18.40 12.00
C LEU A 137 3.41 -18.32 12.76
N GLY A 138 2.36 -17.74 12.14
CA GLY A 138 1.07 -17.50 12.78
C GLY A 138 0.42 -18.77 13.33
N PRO A 139 0.11 -19.78 12.51
CA PRO A 139 -0.48 -21.03 12.98
C PRO A 139 0.35 -21.68 14.08
N ALA A 140 1.66 -21.82 13.88
CA ALA A 140 2.57 -22.43 14.85
C ALA A 140 2.57 -21.68 16.21
N PHE A 141 2.56 -20.34 16.17
CA PHE A 141 2.48 -19.53 17.39
C PHE A 141 1.16 -19.74 18.15
N PHE A 142 0.04 -19.81 17.43
CA PHE A 142 -1.28 -19.99 18.07
C PHE A 142 -1.46 -21.40 18.62
N GLU A 143 -0.71 -22.38 18.13
CA GLU A 143 -0.70 -23.76 18.61
C GLU A 143 0.26 -23.96 19.79
N HIS A 144 1.51 -23.45 19.66
CA HIS A 144 2.59 -23.79 20.59
C HIS A 144 3.07 -22.58 21.44
N GLY A 145 2.58 -21.39 21.21
CA GLY A 145 2.85 -20.21 22.03
C GLY A 145 4.25 -19.61 21.87
N MET A 146 4.79 -19.07 22.98
CA MET A 146 6.02 -18.28 22.99
C MET A 146 7.27 -19.00 22.50
N VAL A 147 7.36 -20.32 22.72
CA VAL A 147 8.52 -21.13 22.31
C VAL A 147 8.76 -21.01 20.79
N VAL A 148 7.70 -20.91 20.01
CA VAL A 148 7.79 -20.72 18.55
C VAL A 148 8.41 -19.35 18.20
N LEU A 149 8.08 -18.30 18.94
CA LEU A 149 8.68 -16.98 18.72
C LEU A 149 10.16 -16.96 19.09
N GLU A 150 10.55 -17.64 20.16
CA GLU A 150 11.96 -17.77 20.55
C GLU A 150 12.74 -18.51 19.44
N SER A 151 12.22 -19.63 18.94
CA SER A 151 12.80 -20.36 17.80
C SER A 151 12.90 -19.48 16.55
N PHE A 152 11.84 -18.73 16.23
CA PHE A 152 11.84 -17.82 15.09
C PHE A 152 12.87 -16.69 15.23
N VAL A 153 13.05 -16.13 16.43
CA VAL A 153 14.09 -15.11 16.68
C VAL A 153 15.49 -15.70 16.42
N HIS A 154 15.75 -16.93 16.82
CA HIS A 154 17.01 -17.60 16.51
C HIS A 154 17.21 -17.80 14.99
N ASP A 155 16.16 -18.08 14.25
CA ASP A 155 16.23 -18.15 12.78
C ASP A 155 16.57 -16.76 12.19
N VAL A 156 15.86 -15.70 12.62
CA VAL A 156 16.06 -14.32 12.11
C VAL A 156 17.48 -13.80 12.34
N ILE A 157 18.07 -14.08 13.50
CA ILE A 157 19.46 -13.68 13.81
C ILE A 157 20.47 -14.25 12.81
N ARG A 158 20.16 -15.40 12.19
CA ARG A 158 21.01 -16.07 11.22
C ARG A 158 20.70 -15.69 9.78
N TRP A 159 19.66 -14.88 9.53
CA TRP A 159 19.34 -14.46 8.18
C TRP A 159 20.49 -13.61 7.62
N PRO A 160 20.87 -13.84 6.36
CA PRO A 160 21.85 -13.00 5.70
C PRO A 160 21.30 -11.59 5.50
N SER A 161 22.20 -10.63 5.40
CA SER A 161 21.82 -9.25 5.07
C SER A 161 21.14 -9.20 3.71
N PRO A 162 20.04 -8.45 3.56
CA PRO A 162 19.35 -8.33 2.28
C PRO A 162 20.18 -7.44 1.34
N GLU A 163 20.69 -8.02 0.26
CA GLU A 163 21.38 -7.29 -0.79
C GLU A 163 20.51 -7.19 -2.05
N PRO A 164 20.33 -5.97 -2.62
CA PRO A 164 19.50 -5.77 -3.81
C PRO A 164 19.92 -6.68 -4.98
N GLY A 165 18.94 -7.29 -5.64
CA GLY A 165 19.17 -8.13 -6.80
C GLY A 165 19.59 -9.58 -6.51
N LEU A 166 19.89 -9.92 -5.28
CA LEU A 166 20.24 -11.29 -4.90
C LEU A 166 19.05 -12.11 -4.44
N THR A 167 19.20 -13.42 -4.46
CA THR A 167 18.26 -14.35 -3.85
C THR A 167 18.63 -14.58 -2.40
N LEU A 168 17.74 -14.14 -1.51
CA LEU A 168 17.86 -14.33 -0.07
C LEU A 168 17.32 -15.71 0.32
N SER A 169 18.11 -16.49 1.05
CA SER A 169 17.70 -17.77 1.62
C SER A 169 17.51 -17.62 3.11
N VAL A 170 16.28 -17.76 3.60
CA VAL A 170 15.93 -17.58 5.01
C VAL A 170 15.27 -18.83 5.58
N SER A 171 15.69 -19.23 6.77
CA SER A 171 15.04 -20.30 7.53
C SER A 171 13.87 -19.73 8.33
N VAL A 172 12.76 -20.45 8.33
CA VAL A 172 11.57 -20.14 9.12
C VAL A 172 11.03 -21.44 9.70
N LEU A 173 11.25 -21.67 10.98
CA LEU A 173 10.79 -22.86 11.70
C LEU A 173 11.17 -24.16 10.97
N GLY A 174 12.44 -24.28 10.53
CA GLY A 174 12.96 -25.44 9.82
C GLY A 174 12.61 -25.50 8.32
N THR A 175 11.83 -24.56 7.78
CA THR A 175 11.57 -24.45 6.35
C THR A 175 12.46 -23.38 5.72
N LEU A 176 13.16 -23.73 4.63
CA LEU A 176 13.98 -22.79 3.89
C LEU A 176 13.13 -22.08 2.82
N LEU A 177 13.12 -20.76 2.84
CA LEU A 177 12.46 -19.91 1.85
C LEU A 177 13.52 -19.21 1.00
N HIS A 178 13.31 -19.21 -0.32
CA HIS A 178 14.15 -18.49 -1.28
C HIS A 178 13.38 -17.29 -1.82
N ALA A 179 13.88 -16.09 -1.61
CA ALA A 179 13.23 -14.86 -2.05
C ALA A 179 14.16 -14.02 -2.93
N SER A 180 13.74 -13.71 -4.15
CA SER A 180 14.43 -12.78 -5.03
C SER A 180 14.16 -11.35 -4.58
N LEU A 181 15.24 -10.61 -4.29
CA LEU A 181 15.17 -9.21 -3.87
C LEU A 181 15.18 -8.29 -5.10
N PRO A 182 14.47 -7.15 -5.05
CA PRO A 182 14.49 -6.17 -6.13
C PRO A 182 15.88 -5.55 -6.32
N HIS A 183 16.24 -5.21 -7.57
CA HIS A 183 17.45 -4.46 -7.91
C HIS A 183 17.25 -2.97 -7.61
N GLY A 184 17.33 -2.56 -6.35
CA GLY A 184 17.11 -1.15 -5.96
C GLY A 184 15.69 -0.65 -6.29
N LEU A 185 15.60 0.56 -6.82
CA LEU A 185 14.35 1.12 -7.36
C LEU A 185 14.06 0.62 -8.78
N GLU A 186 15.04 -0.03 -9.42
CA GLU A 186 14.96 -0.48 -10.80
C GLU A 186 14.30 -1.86 -10.92
N ALA A 187 13.77 -2.12 -12.10
CA ALA A 187 12.88 -3.22 -12.41
C ALA A 187 13.39 -4.59 -11.96
N GLN A 188 12.54 -5.34 -11.30
CA GLN A 188 12.63 -6.79 -11.33
C GLN A 188 12.13 -7.27 -12.71
N ASN A 189 12.97 -7.16 -13.72
CA ASN A 189 12.75 -7.91 -14.94
C ASN A 189 12.83 -9.39 -14.56
N GLY A 190 11.73 -10.10 -14.76
CA GLY A 190 11.58 -11.49 -14.36
C GLY A 190 12.40 -12.51 -15.15
N ASP A 191 13.58 -12.14 -15.64
CA ASP A 191 14.51 -13.00 -16.38
C ASP A 191 15.61 -13.62 -15.50
N GLY A 192 15.44 -13.61 -14.18
CA GLY A 192 16.28 -14.40 -13.29
C GLY A 192 15.91 -15.89 -13.31
N MET A 193 15.72 -16.48 -14.50
CA MET A 193 15.71 -17.93 -14.66
C MET A 193 17.16 -18.42 -14.63
N GLN A 194 17.81 -18.22 -13.48
CA GLN A 194 19.01 -18.97 -13.18
C GLN A 194 18.57 -20.41 -12.93
N SER A 195 19.00 -21.26 -13.85
CA SER A 195 18.97 -22.70 -13.81
C SER A 195 19.64 -23.24 -12.55
N GLY A 196 18.94 -23.15 -11.43
CA GLY A 196 19.29 -23.81 -10.18
C GLY A 196 18.32 -24.95 -9.98
N THR A 197 18.84 -26.15 -9.75
CA THR A 197 18.16 -27.42 -9.51
C THR A 197 17.25 -27.45 -8.26
N SER A 198 16.58 -26.37 -7.92
CA SER A 198 15.61 -26.30 -6.81
C SER A 198 14.18 -26.38 -7.35
N ALA A 199 13.42 -27.33 -6.83
CA ALA A 199 12.09 -27.72 -7.29
C ALA A 199 10.97 -26.67 -7.07
N SER A 200 11.30 -25.47 -6.57
CA SER A 200 10.33 -24.37 -6.36
C SER A 200 10.89 -23.06 -6.87
N LEU A 201 10.04 -22.30 -7.58
CA LEU A 201 10.37 -20.94 -8.02
C LEU A 201 10.60 -20.03 -6.81
N PRO A 202 11.59 -19.12 -6.88
CA PRO A 202 11.86 -18.18 -5.79
C PRO A 202 10.67 -17.22 -5.59
N ILE A 203 10.40 -16.88 -4.34
CA ILE A 203 9.41 -15.88 -3.96
C ILE A 203 9.89 -14.50 -4.45
N LEU A 204 9.04 -13.75 -5.13
CA LEU A 204 9.31 -12.34 -5.40
C LEU A 204 9.11 -11.54 -4.11
N ALA A 205 10.20 -11.05 -3.50
CA ALA A 205 10.15 -10.49 -2.15
C ALA A 205 9.17 -9.32 -2.01
N SER A 206 9.09 -8.44 -3.01
CA SER A 206 8.29 -7.20 -2.95
C SER A 206 6.93 -7.27 -3.67
N VAL A 207 6.49 -8.47 -4.08
CA VAL A 207 5.24 -8.68 -4.79
C VAL A 207 4.34 -9.62 -3.98
N PRO A 208 3.04 -9.33 -3.83
CA PRO A 208 2.12 -10.23 -3.13
C PRO A 208 2.14 -11.65 -3.71
N SER A 209 1.92 -12.63 -2.86
CA SER A 209 1.82 -14.03 -3.28
C SER A 209 0.54 -14.33 -4.07
N THR A 210 -0.53 -13.56 -3.86
CA THR A 210 -1.74 -13.66 -4.67
C THR A 210 -1.48 -13.04 -6.05
N PRO A 211 -1.68 -13.75 -7.16
CA PRO A 211 -1.42 -13.20 -8.50
C PRO A 211 -2.25 -11.96 -8.82
N LEU A 212 -1.64 -10.97 -9.51
CA LEU A 212 -2.30 -9.76 -9.99
C LEU A 212 -3.60 -10.07 -10.76
N ILE A 213 -3.54 -11.05 -11.64
CA ILE A 213 -4.68 -11.46 -12.47
C ILE A 213 -5.85 -11.99 -11.64
N GLN A 214 -5.57 -12.58 -10.48
CA GLN A 214 -6.60 -13.08 -9.57
C GLN A 214 -7.21 -11.94 -8.74
N VAL A 215 -6.39 -11.02 -8.24
CA VAL A 215 -6.85 -9.86 -7.47
C VAL A 215 -7.75 -8.95 -8.31
N PHE A 216 -7.38 -8.72 -9.57
CA PHE A 216 -8.15 -7.90 -10.51
C PHE A 216 -8.97 -8.72 -11.52
N TYR A 217 -9.40 -9.91 -11.13
CA TYR A 217 -10.07 -10.88 -12.00
C TYR A 217 -11.17 -10.30 -12.90
N GLU A 218 -12.10 -9.51 -12.32
CA GLU A 218 -13.18 -8.86 -13.06
C GLU A 218 -12.74 -7.53 -13.69
N LEU A 219 -11.66 -6.92 -13.21
CA LEU A 219 -11.19 -5.59 -13.58
C LEU A 219 -9.97 -5.62 -14.53
N LEU A 220 -9.62 -6.78 -15.07
CA LEU A 220 -8.50 -6.89 -16.02
C LEU A 220 -8.57 -5.88 -17.16
N PRO A 221 -9.75 -5.58 -17.77
CA PRO A 221 -9.85 -4.57 -18.82
C PRO A 221 -9.53 -3.15 -18.39
N ASP A 222 -9.53 -2.89 -17.08
CA ASP A 222 -9.33 -1.56 -16.51
C ASP A 222 -7.90 -1.33 -15.99
N LEU A 223 -7.02 -2.34 -16.01
CA LEU A 223 -5.65 -2.22 -15.54
C LEU A 223 -4.85 -1.14 -16.27
N TRP A 224 -5.07 -0.93 -17.57
CA TRP A 224 -4.43 0.16 -18.34
C TRP A 224 -4.80 1.54 -17.81
N ARG A 225 -6.05 1.70 -17.35
CA ARG A 225 -6.50 2.93 -16.69
C ARG A 225 -5.82 3.11 -15.33
N LEU A 226 -5.78 2.05 -14.51
CA LEU A 226 -5.16 2.11 -13.20
C LEU A 226 -3.66 2.39 -13.30
N TRP A 227 -2.98 1.77 -14.27
CA TRP A 227 -1.59 2.05 -14.57
C TRP A 227 -1.38 3.53 -14.96
N GLU A 228 -2.23 4.09 -15.83
CA GLU A 228 -2.19 5.50 -16.20
C GLU A 228 -2.40 6.41 -14.97
N CYS A 229 -3.38 6.13 -14.12
CA CYS A 229 -3.65 6.89 -12.90
C CYS A 229 -2.47 6.86 -11.93
N MET A 230 -1.80 5.72 -11.79
CA MET A 230 -0.60 5.59 -10.96
C MET A 230 0.56 6.45 -11.48
N LEU A 231 0.81 6.45 -12.79
CA LEU A 231 1.87 7.26 -13.42
C LEU A 231 1.59 8.75 -13.37
N THR A 232 0.31 9.15 -13.50
CA THR A 232 -0.10 10.55 -13.42
C THR A 232 -0.31 11.04 -11.98
N ALA A 233 0.00 10.19 -11.00
CA ALA A 233 -0.18 10.49 -9.57
C ALA A 233 -1.62 10.93 -9.24
N GLU A 234 -2.62 10.32 -9.87
CA GLU A 234 -4.02 10.56 -9.53
C GLU A 234 -4.41 9.75 -8.28
N PRO A 235 -5.20 10.32 -7.36
CA PRO A 235 -5.58 9.61 -6.14
C PRO A 235 -6.55 8.47 -6.43
N ILE A 236 -6.30 7.30 -5.81
CA ILE A 236 -7.10 6.09 -6.00
C ILE A 236 -7.56 5.55 -4.65
N LEU A 237 -8.87 5.34 -4.52
CA LEU A 237 -9.45 4.58 -3.41
C LEU A 237 -9.80 3.16 -3.89
N ILE A 238 -9.28 2.15 -3.21
CA ILE A 238 -9.61 0.75 -3.44
C ILE A 238 -10.44 0.25 -2.27
N VAL A 239 -11.62 -0.28 -2.54
CA VAL A 239 -12.49 -0.87 -1.52
C VAL A 239 -12.68 -2.35 -1.83
N GLY A 240 -12.24 -3.19 -0.91
CA GLY A 240 -12.36 -4.64 -1.00
C GLY A 240 -13.18 -5.22 0.16
N ARG A 241 -13.43 -6.52 0.09
CA ARG A 241 -14.21 -7.25 1.12
C ARG A 241 -13.40 -7.51 2.37
N ASP A 242 -12.13 -7.77 2.22
CA ASP A 242 -11.21 -8.13 3.29
C ASP A 242 -9.86 -7.41 3.12
N PRO A 243 -9.09 -7.26 4.22
CA PRO A 243 -7.81 -6.57 4.20
C PRO A 243 -6.76 -7.21 3.28
N ARG A 244 -6.78 -8.54 3.10
CA ARG A 244 -5.82 -9.24 2.23
C ARG A 244 -6.00 -8.81 0.79
N THR A 245 -7.21 -9.00 0.25
CA THR A 245 -7.52 -8.65 -1.14
C THR A 245 -7.24 -7.18 -1.41
N THR A 246 -7.60 -6.31 -0.46
CA THR A 246 -7.40 -4.87 -0.58
C THR A 246 -5.91 -4.49 -0.54
N SER A 247 -5.14 -5.04 0.41
CA SER A 247 -3.71 -4.75 0.51
C SER A 247 -2.93 -5.30 -0.68
N ASP A 248 -3.26 -6.51 -1.14
CA ASP A 248 -2.62 -7.10 -2.32
C ASP A 248 -2.88 -6.24 -3.58
N ALA A 249 -4.12 -5.70 -3.73
CA ALA A 249 -4.45 -4.81 -4.84
C ALA A 249 -3.59 -3.53 -4.83
N VAL A 250 -3.41 -2.90 -3.69
CA VAL A 250 -2.55 -1.70 -3.57
C VAL A 250 -1.10 -2.04 -3.91
N TRP A 251 -0.56 -3.13 -3.37
CA TRP A 251 0.80 -3.56 -3.68
C TRP A 251 0.99 -3.87 -5.16
N HIS A 252 0.02 -4.48 -5.81
CA HIS A 252 0.08 -4.72 -7.25
C HIS A 252 0.05 -3.44 -8.06
N LEU A 253 -0.72 -2.41 -7.66
CA LEU A 253 -0.67 -1.11 -8.34
C LEU A 253 0.68 -0.44 -8.18
N VAL A 254 1.31 -0.55 -7.01
CA VAL A 254 2.68 -0.07 -6.79
C VAL A 254 3.69 -0.80 -7.68
N ASP A 255 3.54 -2.12 -7.83
CA ASP A 255 4.40 -2.94 -8.69
C ASP A 255 4.18 -2.66 -10.19
N LEU A 256 2.95 -2.30 -10.57
CA LEU A 256 2.52 -2.14 -11.97
C LEU A 256 3.25 -1.02 -12.72
N ILE A 257 3.69 0.01 -11.99
CA ILE A 257 4.39 1.18 -12.57
C ILE A 257 5.91 1.10 -12.46
N ARG A 258 6.47 -0.03 -11.97
CA ARG A 258 7.93 -0.19 -11.93
C ARG A 258 8.54 -0.11 -13.33
N PRO A 259 9.74 0.51 -13.45
CA PRO A 259 10.66 0.96 -12.40
C PRO A 259 10.32 2.32 -11.77
N VAL A 260 9.28 3.02 -12.22
CA VAL A 260 8.91 4.35 -11.72
C VAL A 260 8.45 4.25 -10.26
N PRO A 261 9.04 5.01 -9.32
CA PRO A 261 8.59 5.03 -7.94
C PRO A 261 7.24 5.72 -7.80
N VAL A 262 6.45 5.30 -6.80
CA VAL A 262 5.19 5.98 -6.49
C VAL A 262 5.46 7.43 -6.07
N ALA A 263 4.83 8.38 -6.74
CA ALA A 263 5.03 9.82 -6.52
C ALA A 263 4.38 10.36 -5.23
N GLY A 264 3.56 9.56 -4.56
CA GLY A 264 2.82 9.97 -3.36
C GLY A 264 2.87 8.94 -2.24
N ASP A 265 1.79 8.87 -1.46
CA ASP A 265 1.66 7.91 -0.36
C ASP A 265 0.72 6.74 -0.76
N PHE A 266 1.02 5.54 -0.32
CA PHE A 266 0.14 4.42 -0.49
C PHE A 266 -0.09 3.71 0.84
N ARG A 267 -1.32 3.29 1.10
CA ARG A 267 -1.72 2.57 2.32
C ARG A 267 -2.41 1.27 1.91
N PRO A 268 -1.71 0.13 1.99
CA PRO A 268 -2.26 -1.17 1.59
C PRO A 268 -3.55 -1.53 2.33
N PHE A 269 -3.61 -1.21 3.63
CA PHE A 269 -4.82 -1.28 4.42
C PHE A 269 -4.94 -0.01 5.27
N PHE A 270 -6.04 0.71 5.10
CA PHE A 270 -6.33 1.98 5.74
C PHE A 270 -7.68 1.93 6.44
N HIS A 271 -7.75 2.42 7.66
CA HIS A 271 -8.93 2.34 8.51
C HIS A 271 -9.28 3.69 9.14
N ILE A 272 -10.49 3.81 9.71
CA ILE A 272 -11.01 5.06 10.26
C ILE A 272 -10.25 5.61 11.48
N HIS A 273 -9.47 4.76 12.15
CA HIS A 273 -8.65 5.13 13.30
C HIS A 273 -7.19 5.44 12.93
N ASP A 274 -6.83 5.43 11.63
CA ASP A 274 -5.50 5.83 11.20
C ASP A 274 -5.25 7.31 11.54
N TYR A 275 -4.08 7.63 12.12
CA TYR A 275 -3.78 9.00 12.54
C TYR A 275 -3.68 9.97 11.36
N ASP A 276 -3.42 9.48 10.14
CA ASP A 276 -3.45 10.27 8.90
C ASP A 276 -4.87 10.36 8.28
N PHE A 277 -5.91 9.80 8.94
CA PHE A 277 -7.30 9.80 8.42
C PHE A 277 -7.77 11.20 8.00
N ARG A 278 -7.56 12.19 8.86
CA ARG A 278 -7.94 13.59 8.56
C ARG A 278 -7.17 14.19 7.40
N ALA A 279 -5.91 13.77 7.21
CA ALA A 279 -5.08 14.29 6.14
C ALA A 279 -5.54 13.81 4.75
N PHE A 280 -6.10 12.60 4.67
CA PHE A 280 -6.48 11.99 3.40
C PHE A 280 -7.98 12.09 3.11
N VAL A 281 -8.83 11.93 4.10
CA VAL A 281 -10.27 11.69 3.90
C VAL A 281 -11.13 12.94 4.07
N THR A 282 -10.76 13.85 4.99
CA THR A 282 -11.60 15.03 5.32
C THR A 282 -11.39 16.23 4.39
N ARG A 283 -10.51 16.16 3.42
CA ARG A 283 -10.27 17.24 2.46
C ARG A 283 -11.27 17.19 1.32
N ALA A 284 -11.74 18.36 0.89
CA ALA A 284 -12.62 18.48 -0.27
C ALA A 284 -11.98 17.93 -1.56
N THR A 285 -10.65 18.07 -1.68
CA THR A 285 -9.84 17.48 -2.76
C THR A 285 -8.83 16.52 -2.15
N PRO A 286 -8.79 15.26 -2.61
CA PRO A 286 -7.80 14.30 -2.13
C PRO A 286 -6.38 14.74 -2.49
N PRO A 287 -5.36 14.39 -1.67
CA PRO A 287 -3.98 14.66 -2.02
C PRO A 287 -3.56 13.89 -3.28
N THR A 288 -2.74 14.50 -4.13
CA THR A 288 -2.17 13.85 -5.33
C THR A 288 -1.34 12.63 -4.98
N GLY A 289 -1.43 11.59 -5.79
CA GLY A 289 -0.61 10.38 -5.70
C GLY A 289 -0.94 9.47 -4.52
N VAL A 290 -2.04 9.71 -3.81
CA VAL A 290 -2.44 8.87 -2.68
C VAL A 290 -3.25 7.66 -3.16
N VAL A 291 -2.82 6.46 -2.73
CA VAL A 291 -3.53 5.20 -2.98
C VAL A 291 -3.93 4.58 -1.66
N LEU A 292 -5.23 4.50 -1.41
CA LEU A 292 -5.78 3.91 -0.17
C LEU A 292 -6.50 2.61 -0.44
N GLY A 293 -6.15 1.57 0.35
CA GLY A 293 -6.90 0.33 0.42
C GLY A 293 -7.79 0.30 1.66
N ALA A 294 -9.09 0.12 1.53
CA ALA A 294 -10.04 0.11 2.63
C ALA A 294 -11.04 -1.04 2.50
N THR A 295 -11.59 -1.49 3.63
CA THR A 295 -12.63 -2.54 3.67
C THR A 295 -13.97 -2.00 4.14
N ASN A 296 -13.97 -0.87 4.85
CA ASN A 296 -15.17 -0.28 5.42
C ASN A 296 -15.94 0.50 4.34
N PRO A 297 -17.23 0.16 4.08
CA PRO A 297 -18.06 0.87 3.09
C PRO A 297 -18.24 2.37 3.38
N PHE A 298 -17.96 2.81 4.59
CA PHE A 298 -17.96 4.22 4.98
C PHE A 298 -17.08 5.09 4.05
N PHE A 299 -15.95 4.54 3.58
CA PHE A 299 -15.05 5.25 2.67
C PHE A 299 -15.70 5.55 1.31
N LEU A 300 -16.64 4.74 0.84
CA LEU A 300 -17.36 5.00 -0.41
C LEU A 300 -18.21 6.27 -0.33
N GLN A 301 -18.72 6.59 0.86
CA GLN A 301 -19.52 7.78 1.09
C GLN A 301 -18.63 9.01 1.34
N THR A 302 -17.64 8.85 2.22
CA THR A 302 -16.77 9.95 2.63
C THR A 302 -15.82 10.41 1.52
N CYS A 303 -15.35 9.47 0.70
CA CYS A 303 -14.46 9.72 -0.44
C CYS A 303 -15.24 9.79 -1.78
N ALA A 304 -16.53 10.06 -1.78
CA ALA A 304 -17.34 10.10 -3.01
C ALA A 304 -16.84 11.11 -4.06
N THR A 305 -16.07 12.12 -3.64
CA THR A 305 -15.44 13.12 -4.50
C THR A 305 -14.10 12.69 -5.07
N TRP A 306 -13.58 11.53 -4.68
CA TRP A 306 -12.32 11.03 -5.22
C TRP A 306 -12.44 10.71 -6.71
N PRO A 307 -11.41 11.05 -7.52
CA PRO A 307 -11.48 10.87 -8.97
C PRO A 307 -11.55 9.40 -9.40
N HIS A 308 -10.94 8.50 -8.60
CA HIS A 308 -10.93 7.07 -8.90
C HIS A 308 -11.31 6.25 -7.68
N ILE A 309 -12.41 5.52 -7.80
CA ILE A 309 -12.90 4.58 -6.79
C ILE A 309 -13.00 3.20 -7.44
N VAL A 310 -12.22 2.25 -6.91
CA VAL A 310 -12.16 0.87 -7.35
C VAL A 310 -12.84 0.00 -6.31
N GLN A 311 -13.90 -0.68 -6.68
CA GLN A 311 -14.53 -1.70 -5.87
C GLN A 311 -14.10 -3.07 -6.39
N LEU A 312 -13.41 -3.83 -5.56
CA LEU A 312 -12.96 -5.18 -5.92
C LEU A 312 -14.11 -6.16 -5.79
N GLY A 313 -14.24 -7.05 -6.78
CA GLY A 313 -15.17 -8.17 -6.74
C GLY A 313 -14.69 -9.30 -5.82
N ARG A 314 -15.31 -10.47 -5.92
CA ARG A 314 -14.97 -11.65 -5.12
C ARG A 314 -13.66 -12.33 -5.54
N GLY A 315 -13.14 -12.05 -6.75
CA GLY A 315 -11.97 -12.73 -7.29
C GLY A 315 -12.19 -14.18 -7.74
N ASP A 316 -13.39 -14.73 -7.48
CA ASP A 316 -13.79 -16.08 -7.87
C ASP A 316 -14.86 -16.03 -8.96
N LYS A 317 -14.96 -17.09 -9.79
CA LYS A 317 -16.11 -17.26 -10.70
C LYS A 317 -17.39 -17.16 -9.87
N PRO A 318 -18.41 -16.43 -10.36
CA PRO A 318 -19.69 -16.35 -9.66
C PRO A 318 -20.30 -17.75 -9.56
N ALA A 319 -20.07 -18.42 -8.43
CA ALA A 319 -20.79 -19.63 -8.08
C ALA A 319 -22.21 -19.21 -7.75
N HIS A 320 -23.15 -19.48 -8.66
CA HIS A 320 -24.59 -19.33 -8.51
C HIS A 320 -25.08 -18.05 -7.80
N GLN A 321 -25.62 -17.15 -8.59
CA GLN A 321 -26.14 -15.83 -8.29
C GLN A 321 -27.09 -15.81 -7.06
N GLY A 322 -26.56 -15.36 -5.93
CA GLY A 322 -27.36 -14.67 -4.94
C GLY A 322 -27.35 -13.17 -5.30
N ARG A 323 -28.49 -12.52 -5.28
CA ARG A 323 -28.74 -11.13 -5.73
C ARG A 323 -27.93 -10.02 -5.04
N ASP A 324 -27.11 -10.33 -4.02
CA ASP A 324 -26.46 -9.34 -3.13
C ASP A 324 -24.92 -9.34 -3.19
N THR A 325 -24.31 -9.86 -4.25
CA THR A 325 -22.84 -9.83 -4.36
C THR A 325 -22.36 -8.54 -5.00
N PRO A 326 -21.48 -7.77 -4.34
CA PRO A 326 -20.92 -6.57 -4.95
C PRO A 326 -20.14 -6.96 -6.22
N THR A 327 -20.60 -6.48 -7.36
CA THR A 327 -19.92 -6.61 -8.64
C THR A 327 -18.70 -5.69 -8.64
N ALA A 328 -17.55 -6.16 -9.13
CA ALA A 328 -16.38 -5.32 -9.30
C ALA A 328 -16.68 -4.11 -10.18
N ARG A 329 -16.25 -2.92 -9.76
CA ARG A 329 -16.57 -1.68 -10.46
C ARG A 329 -15.47 -0.64 -10.30
N ILE A 330 -15.22 0.10 -11.37
CA ILE A 330 -14.41 1.33 -11.32
C ILE A 330 -15.29 2.53 -11.66
N VAL A 331 -15.27 3.50 -10.77
CA VAL A 331 -15.80 4.84 -11.03
C VAL A 331 -14.60 5.75 -11.26
N SER A 332 -14.53 6.41 -12.40
CA SER A 332 -13.43 7.31 -12.75
C SER A 332 -13.97 8.58 -13.39
N SER A 333 -13.50 9.73 -12.91
CA SER A 333 -13.85 11.04 -13.43
C SER A 333 -12.99 11.45 -14.64
N SER A 334 -11.80 10.86 -14.81
CA SER A 334 -10.91 11.15 -15.92
C SER A 334 -11.19 10.26 -17.14
N LYS A 335 -10.94 10.80 -18.33
CA LYS A 335 -10.98 10.01 -19.57
C LYS A 335 -9.68 9.22 -19.68
N ARG A 336 -9.81 7.94 -20.02
CA ARG A 336 -8.64 7.10 -20.35
C ARG A 336 -7.94 7.66 -21.60
N ARG A 337 -6.62 7.83 -21.54
CA ARG A 337 -5.77 8.31 -22.62
C ARG A 337 -5.06 7.15 -23.34
N VAL A 338 -4.72 6.10 -22.57
CA VAL A 338 -4.00 4.92 -23.07
C VAL A 338 -4.99 3.87 -23.58
N ASN A 339 -4.72 3.36 -24.78
CA ASN A 339 -5.51 2.27 -25.36
C ASN A 339 -5.06 0.93 -24.77
N LYS A 340 -6.02 0.09 -24.41
CA LYS A 340 -5.74 -1.27 -23.97
C LYS A 340 -5.31 -2.15 -25.13
N ASP A 341 -4.37 -3.05 -24.88
CA ASP A 341 -4.03 -4.12 -25.81
C ASP A 341 -5.13 -5.18 -25.80
N THR A 342 -5.95 -5.17 -26.85
CA THR A 342 -7.10 -6.07 -26.97
C THR A 342 -6.69 -7.52 -27.23
N THR A 343 -5.52 -7.74 -27.85
CA THR A 343 -4.99 -9.08 -28.12
C THR A 343 -4.52 -9.74 -26.84
N LEU A 344 -3.68 -9.03 -26.08
CA LEU A 344 -3.24 -9.49 -24.78
C LEU A 344 -4.43 -9.71 -23.84
N LEU A 345 -5.38 -8.77 -23.80
CA LEU A 345 -6.56 -8.90 -22.94
C LEU A 345 -7.37 -10.17 -23.24
N LYS A 346 -7.58 -10.52 -24.52
CA LYS A 346 -8.27 -11.75 -24.89
C LYS A 346 -7.54 -12.99 -24.38
N GLN A 347 -6.22 -13.03 -24.51
CA GLN A 347 -5.40 -14.12 -23.99
C GLN A 347 -5.49 -14.22 -22.46
N LEU A 348 -5.36 -13.10 -21.76
CA LEU A 348 -5.46 -13.06 -20.29
C LEU A 348 -6.82 -13.54 -19.78
N LEU A 349 -7.91 -13.18 -20.47
CA LEU A 349 -9.26 -13.64 -20.14
C LEU A 349 -9.44 -15.16 -20.33
N GLN A 350 -8.71 -15.77 -21.26
CA GLN A 350 -8.69 -17.24 -21.41
C GLN A 350 -7.84 -17.90 -20.31
N TRP A 351 -6.68 -17.35 -20.02
CA TRP A 351 -5.73 -17.93 -19.06
C TRP A 351 -6.17 -17.78 -17.61
N ARG A 352 -6.87 -16.70 -17.25
CA ARG A 352 -7.30 -16.43 -15.87
C ARG A 352 -8.20 -17.54 -15.29
N ASP A 353 -8.92 -18.26 -16.16
CA ASP A 353 -9.84 -19.32 -15.79
C ASP A 353 -9.16 -20.70 -15.69
N SER A 354 -7.88 -20.79 -16.08
CA SER A 354 -7.08 -22.00 -16.08
C SER A 354 -6.02 -21.96 -14.96
N PRO A 355 -6.17 -22.78 -13.90
CA PRO A 355 -5.20 -22.80 -12.79
C PRO A 355 -3.77 -23.06 -13.23
N SER A 356 -3.56 -23.92 -14.26
CA SER A 356 -2.24 -24.25 -14.78
C SER A 356 -1.55 -23.11 -15.54
N GLN A 357 -2.31 -22.11 -15.99
CA GLN A 357 -1.80 -20.98 -16.77
C GLN A 357 -1.74 -19.67 -15.94
N LEU A 358 -2.27 -19.68 -14.74
CA LEU A 358 -2.42 -18.49 -13.91
C LEU A 358 -1.07 -17.80 -13.61
N GLU A 359 -0.04 -18.56 -13.25
CA GLU A 359 1.29 -18.04 -12.99
C GLU A 359 1.93 -17.46 -14.25
N HIS A 360 1.82 -18.18 -15.37
CA HIS A 360 2.30 -17.70 -16.67
C HIS A 360 1.60 -16.39 -17.09
N ALA A 361 0.27 -16.36 -16.99
CA ALA A 361 -0.52 -15.17 -17.31
C ALA A 361 -0.14 -13.97 -16.43
N ASN A 362 0.12 -14.21 -15.14
CA ASN A 362 0.56 -13.18 -14.21
C ASN A 362 1.97 -12.64 -14.58
N ALA A 363 2.90 -13.51 -14.94
CA ALA A 363 4.24 -13.12 -15.38
C ALA A 363 4.20 -12.29 -16.68
N VAL A 364 3.42 -12.74 -17.68
CA VAL A 364 3.24 -12.01 -18.94
C VAL A 364 2.63 -10.63 -18.70
N LEU A 365 1.61 -10.54 -17.84
CA LEU A 365 0.93 -9.28 -17.54
C LEU A 365 1.87 -8.28 -16.85
N ARG A 366 2.63 -8.73 -15.86
CA ARG A 366 3.61 -7.89 -15.15
C ARG A 366 4.70 -7.39 -16.09
N ARG A 367 5.26 -8.29 -16.90
CA ARG A 367 6.28 -7.92 -17.91
C ARG A 367 5.75 -6.89 -18.91
N TYR A 368 4.53 -7.08 -19.40
CA TYR A 368 3.90 -6.14 -20.33
C TYR A 368 3.83 -4.72 -19.75
N PHE A 369 3.39 -4.55 -18.49
CA PHE A 369 3.31 -3.23 -17.87
C PHE A 369 4.69 -2.66 -17.53
N SER A 370 5.67 -3.48 -17.16
CA SER A 370 7.06 -3.03 -17.00
C SER A 370 7.62 -2.49 -18.32
N ASP A 371 7.50 -3.27 -19.40
CA ASP A 371 7.93 -2.84 -20.75
C ASP A 371 7.19 -1.57 -21.22
N LEU A 372 5.90 -1.44 -20.88
CA LEU A 372 5.10 -0.26 -21.21
C LEU A 372 5.54 0.98 -20.41
N THR A 373 5.99 0.80 -19.18
CA THR A 373 6.46 1.88 -18.29
C THR A 373 7.86 2.37 -18.67
N GLU A 374 8.69 1.49 -19.23
CA GLU A 374 10.06 1.83 -19.68
C GLU A 374 10.10 2.57 -21.03
N ARG A 375 9.02 2.55 -21.81
CA ARG A 375 8.89 3.26 -23.11
C ARG A 375 8.50 4.72 -22.95
#